data_fd5ab973c1951f5bd6fea820747c695e
#
_entry.id   fd5ab973c1951f5bd6fea820747c695e
#
_cell.length_a   1.000
_cell.length_b   1.000
_cell.length_c   1.000
_cell.angle_alpha   90.00
_cell.angle_beta   90.00
_cell.angle_gamma   90.00
#
_symmetry.space_group_name_H-M   'P 1'
#
loop_
_entity.id
_entity.type
_entity.pdbx_description
1 polymer ?
#
loop_
_entity_poly.entity_id
_entity_poly.type
_entity_poly.pdbx_seq_one_letter_code
_entity_poly.pdbx_strand_id
1 'polypeptide(L)'
;MAAMTAIALSLAPLVSASAAGGAPSMDANTDITDQTSLQSGARVFVNYCMGCHSMEFMRYSRMAQDIGLEEDVVAKNLMFNTDKIGDSMTIAMQADDASGWFGVAPPDLSVIARARGVDWLYSYLLTFYADSDPARPFGVNNLMFPDVGMPHVLWPLQGVQSYVKAERPADVDSEHIEQLEADDKGIRVRTAVTTKDGKTTHVLDMLEVTTPGTMQPGEFRKAVRDLVNFLDYAGEPAKLVRFEMGYWAIILLAVFAILARALYKDYWRDVH
;
A
#
# COMPACT_ATOMS: atom_id res chain seq x y z
N MET A 1 -24.88 -43.63 -28.29
CA MET A 1 -24.05 -42.48 -28.65
C MET A 1 -24.15 -41.46 -27.51
N ALA A 2 -23.19 -41.42 -26.62
CA ALA A 2 -23.17 -40.51 -25.49
C ALA A 2 -22.27 -39.31 -25.84
N ALA A 3 -22.85 -38.12 -25.95
CA ALA A 3 -22.13 -36.89 -26.21
C ALA A 3 -21.34 -36.48 -24.94
N MET A 4 -20.02 -36.52 -25.02
CA MET A 4 -19.13 -35.93 -24.01
C MET A 4 -19.12 -34.43 -24.20
N THR A 5 -19.84 -33.70 -23.33
CA THR A 5 -19.76 -32.26 -23.26
C THR A 5 -18.46 -31.90 -22.50
N ALA A 6 -17.44 -31.50 -23.22
CA ALA A 6 -16.22 -30.94 -22.65
C ALA A 6 -16.51 -29.53 -22.11
N ILE A 7 -16.52 -29.37 -20.80
CA ILE A 7 -16.56 -28.05 -20.17
C ILE A 7 -15.14 -27.44 -20.29
N ALA A 8 -14.97 -26.58 -21.27
CA ALA A 8 -13.79 -25.74 -21.39
C ALA A 8 -13.84 -24.67 -20.27
N LEU A 9 -13.01 -24.86 -19.24
CA LEU A 9 -12.79 -23.85 -18.20
C LEU A 9 -11.96 -22.73 -18.84
N SER A 10 -12.63 -21.68 -19.30
CA SER A 10 -11.98 -20.48 -19.81
C SER A 10 -11.32 -19.75 -18.63
N LEU A 11 -9.99 -19.82 -18.54
CA LEU A 11 -9.21 -18.89 -17.72
C LEU A 11 -9.34 -17.49 -18.36
N ALA A 12 -10.32 -16.73 -17.94
CA ALA A 12 -10.33 -15.30 -18.20
C ALA A 12 -9.20 -14.66 -17.39
N PRO A 13 -8.37 -13.78 -17.97
CA PRO A 13 -7.40 -13.02 -17.20
C PRO A 13 -8.16 -12.17 -16.17
N LEU A 14 -7.79 -12.30 -14.89
CA LEU A 14 -8.24 -11.42 -13.83
C LEU A 14 -7.69 -10.03 -14.16
N VAL A 15 -8.47 -9.21 -14.82
CA VAL A 15 -8.21 -7.78 -14.95
C VAL A 15 -8.37 -7.21 -13.53
N SER A 16 -7.27 -6.81 -12.93
CA SER A 16 -7.29 -6.06 -11.68
C SER A 16 -8.13 -4.81 -11.90
N ALA A 17 -9.27 -4.73 -11.25
CA ALA A 17 -10.11 -3.54 -11.25
C ALA A 17 -9.30 -2.44 -10.51
N SER A 18 -8.75 -1.48 -11.27
CA SER A 18 -8.23 -0.24 -10.70
C SER A 18 -9.36 0.44 -9.94
N ALA A 19 -9.13 0.72 -8.67
CA ALA A 19 -10.07 1.48 -7.84
C ALA A 19 -10.36 2.83 -8.51
N ALA A 20 -11.64 3.17 -8.59
CA ALA A 20 -12.14 4.30 -9.35
C ALA A 20 -11.49 5.64 -8.94
N GLY A 21 -10.93 6.38 -9.91
CA GLY A 21 -10.80 7.84 -9.87
C GLY A 21 -9.55 8.44 -9.25
N GLY A 22 -8.50 7.66 -8.92
CA GLY A 22 -7.21 8.19 -8.44
C GLY A 22 -6.14 8.25 -9.53
N ALA A 23 -5.07 9.03 -9.31
CA ALA A 23 -3.87 8.97 -10.12
C ALA A 23 -3.34 7.52 -10.20
N PRO A 24 -2.77 7.08 -11.35
CA PRO A 24 -2.21 5.73 -11.47
C PRO A 24 -1.08 5.54 -10.47
N SER A 25 -1.06 4.37 -9.82
CA SER A 25 -0.05 4.03 -8.82
C SER A 25 1.18 3.37 -9.45
N MET A 26 2.33 3.58 -8.84
CA MET A 26 3.55 2.82 -9.10
C MET A 26 3.48 1.47 -8.38
N ASP A 27 4.08 0.44 -8.97
CA ASP A 27 4.13 -0.90 -8.37
C ASP A 27 5.08 -0.92 -7.15
N ALA A 28 4.53 -1.30 -6.00
CA ALA A 28 5.28 -1.41 -4.75
C ALA A 28 6.19 -2.64 -4.72
N ASN A 29 5.86 -3.69 -5.48
CA ASN A 29 6.57 -4.98 -5.47
C ASN A 29 6.80 -5.52 -4.05
N THR A 30 5.71 -5.59 -3.26
CA THR A 30 5.77 -6.11 -1.88
C THR A 30 5.92 -7.63 -1.86
N ASP A 31 6.71 -8.13 -0.92
CA ASP A 31 6.84 -9.56 -0.60
C ASP A 31 6.81 -9.76 0.91
N ILE A 32 5.67 -10.16 1.44
CA ILE A 32 5.48 -10.37 2.88
C ILE A 32 6.27 -11.58 3.42
N THR A 33 6.93 -12.36 2.57
CA THR A 33 7.82 -13.45 2.99
C THR A 33 9.25 -12.98 3.24
N ASP A 34 9.62 -11.78 2.76
CA ASP A 34 10.93 -11.15 3.03
C ASP A 34 10.95 -10.55 4.45
N GLN A 35 11.43 -11.35 5.40
CA GLN A 35 11.56 -10.94 6.80
C GLN A 35 12.44 -9.70 6.98
N THR A 36 13.49 -9.54 6.17
CA THR A 36 14.39 -8.37 6.25
C THR A 36 13.65 -7.09 5.88
N SER A 37 12.82 -7.16 4.84
CA SER A 37 11.95 -6.06 4.43
C SER A 37 10.92 -5.75 5.52
N LEU A 38 10.27 -6.77 6.12
CA LEU A 38 9.29 -6.59 7.19
C LEU A 38 9.92 -5.95 8.44
N GLN A 39 11.12 -6.38 8.86
CA GLN A 39 11.85 -5.81 9.98
C GLN A 39 12.23 -4.34 9.72
N SER A 40 12.72 -4.04 8.52
CA SER A 40 13.03 -2.67 8.09
C SER A 40 11.77 -1.80 8.08
N GLY A 41 10.67 -2.31 7.55
CA GLY A 41 9.37 -1.63 7.51
C GLY A 41 8.81 -1.36 8.89
N ALA A 42 8.86 -2.34 9.81
CA ALA A 42 8.45 -2.18 11.21
C ALA A 42 9.24 -1.05 11.90
N ARG A 43 10.57 -0.98 11.66
CA ARG A 43 11.41 0.10 12.18
C ARG A 43 10.99 1.46 11.64
N VAL A 44 10.73 1.58 10.35
CA VAL A 44 10.25 2.85 9.75
C VAL A 44 8.88 3.22 10.31
N PHE A 45 7.96 2.27 10.43
CA PHE A 45 6.64 2.50 11.00
C PHE A 45 6.71 3.05 12.42
N VAL A 46 7.46 2.40 13.31
CA VAL A 46 7.57 2.80 14.71
C VAL A 46 8.21 4.18 14.86
N ASN A 47 9.21 4.50 14.03
CA ASN A 47 9.94 5.76 14.15
C ASN A 47 9.26 6.97 13.50
N TYR A 48 8.44 6.75 12.45
CA TYR A 48 7.89 7.86 11.66
C TYR A 48 6.36 7.91 11.63
N CYS A 49 5.67 6.78 11.86
CA CYS A 49 4.22 6.71 11.73
C CYS A 49 3.52 6.57 13.08
N MET A 50 4.09 5.79 14.00
CA MET A 50 3.45 5.42 15.26
C MET A 50 3.32 6.59 16.27
N GLY A 51 3.91 7.74 16.00
CA GLY A 51 3.66 8.96 16.79
C GLY A 51 2.23 9.49 16.61
N CYS A 52 1.59 9.19 15.47
CA CYS A 52 0.26 9.68 15.10
C CYS A 52 -0.73 8.57 14.74
N HIS A 53 -0.26 7.42 14.30
CA HIS A 53 -1.11 6.33 13.83
C HIS A 53 -0.99 5.09 14.70
N SER A 54 -2.10 4.60 15.23
CA SER A 54 -2.19 3.28 15.84
C SER A 54 -2.22 2.17 14.80
N MET A 55 -1.87 0.97 15.25
CA MET A 55 -2.09 -0.30 14.58
C MET A 55 -2.75 -1.24 15.62
N GLU A 56 -4.01 -0.95 15.93
CA GLU A 56 -4.74 -1.51 17.09
C GLU A 56 -4.92 -3.02 17.02
N PHE A 57 -5.00 -3.57 15.78
CA PHE A 57 -5.18 -5.01 15.57
C PHE A 57 -3.85 -5.79 15.58
N MET A 58 -2.70 -5.11 15.66
CA MET A 58 -1.39 -5.74 15.76
C MET A 58 -0.85 -5.68 17.19
N ARG A 59 -0.46 -6.85 17.73
CA ARG A 59 0.26 -6.94 19.01
C ARG A 59 1.74 -7.02 18.77
N TYR A 60 2.55 -6.44 19.65
CA TYR A 60 4.01 -6.53 19.57
C TYR A 60 4.53 -7.97 19.60
N SER A 61 3.97 -8.84 20.46
CA SER A 61 4.35 -10.26 20.51
C SER A 61 4.06 -10.99 19.20
N ARG A 62 2.91 -10.70 18.56
CA ARG A 62 2.55 -11.28 17.27
C ARG A 62 3.49 -10.80 16.17
N MET A 63 3.75 -9.50 16.12
CA MET A 63 4.71 -8.92 15.17
C MET A 63 6.09 -9.54 15.35
N ALA A 64 6.62 -9.62 16.60
CA ALA A 64 7.91 -10.21 16.90
C ALA A 64 8.03 -11.62 16.31
N GLN A 65 7.05 -12.48 16.61
CA GLN A 65 7.02 -13.87 16.15
C GLN A 65 7.00 -13.97 14.62
N ASP A 66 6.11 -13.21 13.96
CA ASP A 66 5.89 -13.33 12.51
C ASP A 66 7.05 -12.79 11.68
N ILE A 67 7.74 -11.72 12.15
CA ILE A 67 8.89 -11.14 11.45
C ILE A 67 10.25 -11.68 11.92
N GLY A 68 10.24 -12.71 12.78
CA GLY A 68 11.44 -13.41 13.21
C GLY A 68 12.36 -12.60 14.11
N LEU A 69 11.81 -11.76 14.99
CA LEU A 69 12.56 -11.03 16.02
C LEU A 69 12.27 -11.61 17.41
N GLU A 70 13.30 -11.68 18.22
CA GLU A 70 13.14 -12.04 19.64
C GLU A 70 12.37 -10.91 20.38
N GLU A 71 11.51 -11.30 21.32
CA GLU A 71 10.66 -10.34 22.05
C GLU A 71 11.47 -9.28 22.80
N ASP A 72 12.64 -9.61 23.34
CA ASP A 72 13.51 -8.66 24.01
C ASP A 72 14.12 -7.64 23.05
N VAL A 73 14.39 -8.02 21.80
CA VAL A 73 14.84 -7.09 20.74
C VAL A 73 13.72 -6.11 20.39
N VAL A 74 12.49 -6.61 20.23
CA VAL A 74 11.32 -5.77 19.98
C VAL A 74 11.06 -4.81 21.15
N ALA A 75 11.08 -5.32 22.39
CA ALA A 75 10.87 -4.53 23.60
C ALA A 75 11.88 -3.39 23.74
N LYS A 76 13.15 -3.62 23.40
CA LYS A 76 14.21 -2.62 23.51
C LYS A 76 14.24 -1.58 22.38
N ASN A 77 13.79 -1.95 21.16
CA ASN A 77 14.05 -1.17 19.96
C ASN A 77 12.79 -0.68 19.23
N LEU A 78 11.62 -1.29 19.48
CA LEU A 78 10.39 -0.99 18.76
C LEU A 78 9.18 -0.69 19.67
N MET A 79 9.34 -0.81 21.01
CA MET A 79 8.28 -0.51 21.97
C MET A 79 8.63 0.77 22.74
N PHE A 80 7.90 1.86 22.48
CA PHE A 80 8.11 3.15 23.13
C PHE A 80 6.88 3.67 23.88
N ASN A 81 5.75 2.97 23.79
CA ASN A 81 4.46 3.37 24.35
C ASN A 81 3.93 2.42 25.44
N THR A 82 4.55 1.28 25.64
CA THR A 82 4.18 0.27 26.65
C THR A 82 5.38 -0.59 27.03
N ASP A 83 5.33 -1.19 28.25
CA ASP A 83 6.31 -2.16 28.73
C ASP A 83 5.85 -3.62 28.54
N LYS A 84 4.63 -3.83 28.00
CA LYS A 84 4.02 -5.16 27.88
C LYS A 84 4.02 -5.64 26.45
N ILE A 85 4.82 -6.64 26.15
CA ILE A 85 4.94 -7.23 24.81
C ILE A 85 3.62 -7.75 24.22
N GLY A 86 2.65 -8.09 25.05
CA GLY A 86 1.32 -8.55 24.64
C GLY A 86 0.34 -7.42 24.25
N ASP A 87 0.71 -6.16 24.46
CA ASP A 87 -0.15 -5.03 24.12
C ASP A 87 -0.20 -4.79 22.61
N SER A 88 -1.28 -4.13 22.18
CA SER A 88 -1.42 -3.67 20.78
C SER A 88 -0.56 -2.43 20.53
N MET A 89 -0.20 -2.21 19.26
CA MET A 89 0.58 -1.07 18.81
C MET A 89 -0.30 0.19 18.73
N THR A 90 -0.71 0.71 19.87
CA THR A 90 -1.60 1.89 19.98
C THR A 90 -0.83 3.13 20.40
N ILE A 91 -1.38 4.30 20.09
CA ILE A 91 -0.84 5.61 20.48
C ILE A 91 -1.66 6.22 21.63
N ALA A 92 -1.06 7.17 22.33
CA ALA A 92 -1.73 7.91 23.42
C ALA A 92 -2.60 9.08 22.92
N MET A 93 -2.40 9.53 21.66
CA MET A 93 -3.13 10.65 21.08
C MET A 93 -4.62 10.34 20.97
N GLN A 94 -5.47 11.19 21.55
CA GLN A 94 -6.91 11.05 21.45
C GLN A 94 -7.42 11.62 20.12
N ALA A 95 -8.44 10.98 19.52
CA ALA A 95 -8.97 11.38 18.23
C ALA A 95 -9.53 12.81 18.20
N ASP A 96 -10.15 13.25 19.28
CA ASP A 96 -10.70 14.61 19.41
C ASP A 96 -9.60 15.67 19.43
N ASP A 97 -8.52 15.43 20.19
CA ASP A 97 -7.36 16.31 20.22
C ASP A 97 -6.66 16.37 18.86
N ALA A 98 -6.45 15.21 18.23
CA ALA A 98 -5.86 15.10 16.92
C ALA A 98 -6.67 15.84 15.85
N SER A 99 -8.01 15.72 15.90
CA SER A 99 -8.89 16.47 15.00
C SER A 99 -8.78 17.99 15.19
N GLY A 100 -8.58 18.44 16.43
CA GLY A 100 -8.32 19.85 16.72
C GLY A 100 -6.97 20.36 16.19
N TRP A 101 -5.93 19.51 16.19
CA TRP A 101 -4.57 19.87 15.75
C TRP A 101 -4.36 19.78 14.24
N PHE A 102 -4.92 18.76 13.61
CA PHE A 102 -4.67 18.42 12.19
C PHE A 102 -5.88 18.66 11.29
N GLY A 103 -7.04 19.04 11.85
CA GLY A 103 -8.29 19.15 11.11
C GLY A 103 -9.01 17.80 10.90
N VAL A 104 -8.30 16.68 11.08
CA VAL A 104 -8.80 15.32 10.98
C VAL A 104 -7.98 14.39 11.87
N ALA A 105 -8.62 13.42 12.51
CA ALA A 105 -7.89 12.42 13.29
C ALA A 105 -7.11 11.49 12.34
N PRO A 106 -5.79 11.25 12.60
CA PRO A 106 -5.04 10.25 11.87
C PRO A 106 -5.72 8.87 11.97
N PRO A 107 -5.96 8.18 10.85
CA PRO A 107 -6.61 6.87 10.86
C PRO A 107 -5.70 5.78 11.46
N ASP A 108 -6.30 4.75 12.03
CA ASP A 108 -5.60 3.51 12.36
C ASP A 108 -5.10 2.80 11.09
N LEU A 109 -3.87 2.30 11.12
CA LEU A 109 -3.22 1.70 9.95
C LEU A 109 -3.29 0.17 9.91
N SER A 110 -3.98 -0.49 10.85
CA SER A 110 -4.07 -1.96 10.93
C SER A 110 -4.47 -2.62 9.61
N VAL A 111 -5.40 -2.02 8.86
CA VAL A 111 -5.92 -2.57 7.60
C VAL A 111 -5.79 -1.63 6.41
N ILE A 112 -4.96 -0.62 6.51
CA ILE A 112 -4.85 0.43 5.49
C ILE A 112 -4.41 -0.11 4.12
N ALA A 113 -3.50 -1.10 4.10
CA ALA A 113 -3.03 -1.73 2.88
C ALA A 113 -4.15 -2.49 2.15
N ARG A 114 -5.11 -3.04 2.89
CA ARG A 114 -6.31 -3.68 2.30
C ARG A 114 -7.33 -2.65 1.81
N ALA A 115 -7.44 -1.52 2.49
CA ALA A 115 -8.41 -0.48 2.16
C ALA A 115 -7.99 0.36 0.95
N ARG A 116 -6.69 0.69 0.83
CA ARG A 116 -6.16 1.58 -0.22
C ARG A 116 -5.37 0.83 -1.30
N GLY A 117 -4.82 -0.34 -0.99
CA GLY A 117 -3.89 -1.06 -1.83
C GLY A 117 -2.43 -0.65 -1.59
N VAL A 118 -1.52 -1.60 -1.75
CA VAL A 118 -0.07 -1.41 -1.52
C VAL A 118 0.55 -0.42 -2.50
N ASP A 119 0.18 -0.47 -3.77
CA ASP A 119 0.70 0.40 -4.82
C ASP A 119 0.27 1.85 -4.60
N TRP A 120 -0.98 2.05 -4.16
CA TRP A 120 -1.48 3.37 -3.79
C TRP A 120 -0.70 3.94 -2.60
N LEU A 121 -0.48 3.15 -1.54
CA LEU A 121 0.29 3.58 -0.36
C LEU A 121 1.74 3.91 -0.73
N TYR A 122 2.36 3.10 -1.55
CA TYR A 122 3.72 3.34 -2.05
C TYR A 122 3.80 4.65 -2.80
N SER A 123 2.90 4.87 -3.76
CA SER A 123 2.86 6.10 -4.54
C SER A 123 2.53 7.32 -3.67
N TYR A 124 1.58 7.18 -2.73
CA TYR A 124 1.23 8.22 -1.78
C TYR A 124 2.43 8.70 -0.97
N LEU A 125 3.19 7.78 -0.38
CA LEU A 125 4.34 8.12 0.46
C LEU A 125 5.51 8.74 -0.34
N LEU A 126 5.61 8.46 -1.63
CA LEU A 126 6.66 8.99 -2.50
C LEU A 126 6.31 10.34 -3.13
N THR A 127 5.03 10.73 -3.20
CA THR A 127 4.58 11.87 -4.02
C THR A 127 4.18 13.11 -3.22
N PHE A 128 4.70 13.27 -2.00
CA PHE A 128 4.61 14.53 -1.28
C PHE A 128 5.50 15.60 -1.92
N TYR A 129 5.02 16.83 -1.98
CA TYR A 129 5.77 17.99 -2.49
C TYR A 129 5.46 19.26 -1.72
N ALA A 130 6.37 20.23 -1.73
CA ALA A 130 6.17 21.53 -1.14
C ALA A 130 5.08 22.31 -1.92
N ASP A 131 4.11 22.83 -1.20
CA ASP A 131 3.02 23.64 -1.73
C ASP A 131 2.92 24.94 -0.91
N SER A 132 3.10 26.07 -1.57
CA SER A 132 3.07 27.38 -0.96
C SER A 132 1.67 27.98 -0.81
N ASP A 133 0.62 27.25 -1.20
CA ASP A 133 -0.77 27.69 -1.03
C ASP A 133 -1.05 27.90 0.48
N PRO A 134 -1.51 29.10 0.92
CA PRO A 134 -1.84 29.37 2.31
C PRO A 134 -2.91 28.43 2.90
N ALA A 135 -3.70 27.76 2.06
CA ALA A 135 -4.66 26.75 2.50
C ALA A 135 -4.01 25.44 2.95
N ARG A 136 -2.68 25.27 2.75
CA ARG A 136 -1.93 24.06 3.15
C ARG A 136 -1.36 24.21 4.55
N PRO A 137 -1.91 23.54 5.57
CA PRO A 137 -1.54 23.76 6.97
C PRO A 137 -0.07 23.39 7.28
N PHE A 138 0.50 22.46 6.48
CA PHE A 138 1.87 21.98 6.67
C PHE A 138 2.83 22.38 5.53
N GLY A 139 2.40 23.25 4.60
CA GLY A 139 3.22 23.68 3.47
C GLY A 139 3.55 22.56 2.48
N VAL A 140 2.75 21.51 2.46
CA VAL A 140 2.91 20.33 1.58
C VAL A 140 1.59 19.90 0.97
N ASN A 141 1.68 19.23 -0.17
CA ASN A 141 0.57 18.57 -0.83
C ASN A 141 0.99 17.20 -1.38
N ASN A 142 0.09 16.45 -1.99
CA ASN A 142 0.35 15.10 -2.46
C ASN A 142 -0.37 14.82 -3.79
N LEU A 143 0.31 14.13 -4.74
CA LEU A 143 -0.28 13.83 -6.05
C LEU A 143 -1.37 12.77 -5.99
N MET A 144 -1.25 11.80 -5.07
CA MET A 144 -2.23 10.71 -4.92
C MET A 144 -3.45 11.12 -4.10
N PHE A 145 -3.29 12.13 -3.25
CA PHE A 145 -4.33 12.64 -2.37
C PHE A 145 -4.20 14.17 -2.25
N PRO A 146 -4.73 14.91 -3.24
CA PRO A 146 -4.74 16.37 -3.21
C PRO A 146 -5.40 16.91 -1.93
N ASP A 147 -4.91 18.04 -1.45
CA ASP A 147 -5.38 18.69 -0.23
C ASP A 147 -5.16 17.85 1.04
N VAL A 148 -4.03 17.13 1.06
CA VAL A 148 -3.68 16.23 2.15
C VAL A 148 -3.55 16.96 3.50
N GLY A 149 -4.21 16.41 4.52
CA GLY A 149 -4.10 16.89 5.91
C GLY A 149 -2.93 16.29 6.69
N MET A 150 -2.25 15.27 6.15
CA MET A 150 -1.08 14.65 6.76
C MET A 150 0.19 15.43 6.38
N PRO A 151 1.08 15.80 7.33
CA PRO A 151 2.38 16.35 7.01
C PRO A 151 3.29 15.33 6.35
N HIS A 152 4.28 15.78 5.59
CA HIS A 152 5.29 14.89 5.01
C HIS A 152 6.27 14.38 6.07
N VAL A 153 5.91 13.34 6.83
CA VAL A 153 6.69 12.84 7.98
C VAL A 153 8.03 12.19 7.57
N LEU A 154 8.17 11.75 6.32
CA LEU A 154 9.39 11.13 5.80
C LEU A 154 10.37 12.14 5.16
N TRP A 155 10.12 13.45 5.25
CA TRP A 155 10.99 14.47 4.69
C TRP A 155 12.46 14.40 5.15
N PRO A 156 12.78 13.97 6.40
CA PRO A 156 14.19 13.86 6.79
C PRO A 156 14.94 12.79 6.01
N LEU A 157 14.23 11.77 5.51
CA LEU A 157 14.78 10.69 4.70
C LEU A 157 14.81 11.06 3.22
N GLN A 158 13.71 11.55 2.67
CA GLN A 158 13.54 11.87 1.26
C GLN A 158 14.16 13.21 0.87
N GLY A 159 14.03 14.20 1.74
CA GLY A 159 14.20 15.60 1.41
C GLY A 159 12.90 16.28 1.02
N VAL A 160 12.99 17.51 0.53
CA VAL A 160 11.85 18.30 0.06
C VAL A 160 11.78 18.22 -1.46
N GLN A 161 10.63 17.85 -1.99
CA GLN A 161 10.35 17.83 -3.43
C GLN A 161 9.54 19.06 -3.83
N SER A 162 9.76 19.53 -5.06
CA SER A 162 8.92 20.51 -5.74
C SER A 162 8.23 19.87 -6.94
N TYR A 163 6.97 20.23 -7.17
CA TYR A 163 6.23 19.81 -8.34
C TYR A 163 6.43 20.80 -9.48
N VAL A 164 7.28 20.43 -10.43
CA VAL A 164 7.62 21.23 -11.61
C VAL A 164 6.68 20.85 -12.74
N LYS A 165 5.74 21.75 -13.05
CA LYS A 165 4.79 21.57 -14.16
C LYS A 165 5.43 22.02 -15.46
N ALA A 166 5.29 21.21 -16.51
CA ALA A 166 5.60 21.58 -17.87
C ALA A 166 4.64 22.68 -18.37
N GLU A 167 4.98 23.32 -19.48
CA GLU A 167 4.15 24.35 -20.09
C GLU A 167 2.77 23.80 -20.50
N ARG A 168 1.70 24.58 -20.22
CA ARG A 168 0.31 24.23 -20.49
C ARG A 168 -0.26 25.10 -21.62
N PRO A 169 -1.19 24.56 -22.45
CA PRO A 169 -2.04 25.38 -23.31
C PRO A 169 -2.80 26.44 -22.49
N ALA A 170 -3.13 27.57 -23.12
CA ALA A 170 -3.80 28.68 -22.42
C ALA A 170 -5.28 28.40 -22.06
N ASP A 171 -5.90 27.42 -22.72
CA ASP A 171 -7.33 27.12 -22.67
C ASP A 171 -7.62 25.73 -22.06
N VAL A 172 -6.89 25.36 -21.01
CA VAL A 172 -7.08 24.09 -20.29
C VAL A 172 -8.48 23.99 -19.74
N ASP A 173 -9.14 22.84 -19.98
CA ASP A 173 -10.43 22.45 -19.44
C ASP A 173 -10.25 21.47 -18.28
N SER A 174 -9.42 20.43 -18.48
CA SER A 174 -9.16 19.40 -17.47
C SER A 174 -7.74 18.84 -17.56
N GLU A 175 -7.22 18.38 -16.42
CA GLU A 175 -5.94 17.67 -16.32
C GLU A 175 -6.16 16.37 -15.53
N HIS A 176 -5.51 15.29 -15.96
CA HIS A 176 -5.43 14.06 -15.15
C HIS A 176 -4.07 13.37 -15.32
N ILE A 177 -3.57 12.78 -14.23
CA ILE A 177 -2.32 12.04 -14.23
C ILE A 177 -2.58 10.66 -14.84
N GLU A 178 -1.82 10.29 -15.86
CA GLU A 178 -1.92 9.00 -16.55
C GLU A 178 -0.89 7.99 -16.08
N GLN A 179 0.30 8.47 -15.66
CA GLN A 179 1.40 7.60 -15.29
C GLN A 179 2.34 8.29 -14.31
N LEU A 180 2.82 7.54 -13.34
CA LEU A 180 3.91 7.91 -12.44
C LEU A 180 5.08 6.95 -12.66
N GLU A 181 6.27 7.48 -12.78
CA GLU A 181 7.48 6.68 -12.98
C GLU A 181 8.64 7.28 -12.19
N ALA A 182 9.20 6.51 -11.25
CA ALA A 182 10.30 6.96 -10.42
C ALA A 182 11.66 6.63 -11.08
N ASP A 183 12.59 7.59 -11.09
CA ASP A 183 13.97 7.42 -11.50
C ASP A 183 14.95 8.00 -10.48
N ASP A 184 16.23 8.10 -10.83
CA ASP A 184 17.27 8.60 -9.92
C ASP A 184 17.22 10.13 -9.73
N LYS A 185 16.45 10.85 -10.54
CA LYS A 185 16.29 12.31 -10.46
C LYS A 185 15.01 12.72 -9.72
N GLY A 186 14.02 11.83 -9.62
CA GLY A 186 12.76 12.12 -9.00
C GLY A 186 11.63 11.25 -9.52
N ILE A 187 10.43 11.82 -9.64
CA ILE A 187 9.27 11.11 -10.18
C ILE A 187 8.76 11.86 -11.41
N ARG A 188 8.76 11.19 -12.55
CA ARG A 188 8.13 11.68 -13.78
C ARG A 188 6.62 11.47 -13.67
N VAL A 189 5.88 12.52 -14.02
CA VAL A 189 4.42 12.57 -13.96
C VAL A 189 3.89 12.84 -15.35
N ARG A 190 3.39 11.83 -16.02
CA ARG A 190 2.73 12.02 -17.31
C ARG A 190 1.29 12.47 -17.08
N THR A 191 0.98 13.67 -17.58
CA THR A 191 -0.31 14.30 -17.42
C THR A 191 -0.97 14.49 -18.77
N ALA A 192 -2.21 14.04 -18.93
CA ALA A 192 -3.06 14.41 -20.05
C ALA A 192 -3.75 15.72 -19.73
N VAL A 193 -3.62 16.68 -20.64
CA VAL A 193 -4.20 18.00 -20.56
C VAL A 193 -5.20 18.15 -21.71
N THR A 194 -6.48 18.33 -21.38
CA THR A 194 -7.54 18.52 -22.35
C THR A 194 -7.93 20.00 -22.41
N THR A 195 -7.94 20.55 -23.60
CA THR A 195 -8.34 21.94 -23.86
C THR A 195 -9.86 22.04 -24.11
N LYS A 196 -10.43 23.24 -24.01
CA LYS A 196 -11.86 23.50 -24.18
C LYS A 196 -12.41 23.11 -25.57
N ASP A 197 -11.56 23.04 -26.58
CA ASP A 197 -11.88 22.54 -27.91
C ASP A 197 -11.86 20.99 -28.01
N GLY A 198 -11.61 20.30 -26.88
CA GLY A 198 -11.61 18.84 -26.78
C GLY A 198 -10.30 18.17 -27.23
N LYS A 199 -9.25 18.96 -27.53
CA LYS A 199 -7.94 18.39 -27.90
C LYS A 199 -7.16 17.98 -26.67
N THR A 200 -6.68 16.73 -26.62
CA THR A 200 -5.83 16.23 -25.54
C THR A 200 -4.36 16.24 -25.96
N THR A 201 -3.51 16.80 -25.10
CA THR A 201 -2.05 16.80 -25.22
C THR A 201 -1.45 16.13 -23.99
N HIS A 202 -0.34 15.40 -24.16
CA HIS A 202 0.38 14.78 -23.05
C HIS A 202 1.61 15.62 -22.72
N VAL A 203 1.75 15.96 -21.45
CA VAL A 203 2.89 16.72 -20.92
C VAL A 203 3.63 15.90 -19.88
N LEU A 204 4.90 16.20 -19.67
CA LEU A 204 5.74 15.52 -18.70
C LEU A 204 6.11 16.50 -17.58
N ASP A 205 5.50 16.32 -16.43
CA ASP A 205 5.84 17.03 -15.21
C ASP A 205 6.86 16.23 -14.40
N MET A 206 7.45 16.87 -13.38
CA MET A 206 8.45 16.26 -12.53
C MET A 206 8.20 16.61 -11.06
N LEU A 207 8.36 15.60 -10.18
CA LEU A 207 8.67 15.85 -8.78
C LEU A 207 10.18 15.77 -8.62
N GLU A 208 10.80 16.90 -8.31
CA GLU A 208 12.25 17.02 -8.16
C GLU A 208 12.62 17.28 -6.71
N VAL A 209 13.64 16.58 -6.21
CA VAL A 209 14.19 16.85 -4.87
C VAL A 209 14.99 18.12 -4.91
N THR A 210 14.46 19.18 -4.30
CA THR A 210 15.12 20.51 -4.22
C THR A 210 16.04 20.64 -3.01
N THR A 211 15.70 19.97 -1.91
CA THR A 211 16.54 19.88 -0.73
C THR A 211 16.71 18.40 -0.38
N PRO A 212 17.93 17.83 -0.50
CA PRO A 212 18.14 16.41 -0.29
C PRO A 212 17.92 16.02 1.18
N GLY A 213 17.36 14.83 1.39
CA GLY A 213 17.28 14.18 2.70
C GLY A 213 18.54 13.37 3.01
N THR A 214 18.43 12.50 4.00
CA THR A 214 19.55 11.65 4.45
C THR A 214 19.76 10.41 3.57
N MET A 215 18.77 10.04 2.74
CA MET A 215 18.82 8.87 1.87
C MET A 215 18.94 9.28 0.41
N GLN A 216 19.64 8.47 -0.39
CA GLN A 216 19.58 8.58 -1.84
C GLN A 216 18.20 8.15 -2.36
N PRO A 217 17.74 8.63 -3.53
CA PRO A 217 16.40 8.32 -4.05
C PRO A 217 16.08 6.83 -4.11
N GLY A 218 17.04 5.99 -4.50
CA GLY A 218 16.88 4.54 -4.53
C GLY A 218 16.73 3.91 -3.14
N GLU A 219 17.50 4.41 -2.17
CA GLU A 219 17.41 3.96 -0.77
C GLU A 219 16.08 4.36 -0.14
N PHE A 220 15.62 5.58 -0.40
CA PHE A 220 14.34 6.06 0.08
C PHE A 220 13.18 5.24 -0.50
N ARG A 221 13.19 4.98 -1.82
CA ARG A 221 12.18 4.11 -2.45
C ARG A 221 12.16 2.70 -1.83
N LYS A 222 13.34 2.16 -1.50
CA LYS A 222 13.43 0.87 -0.80
C LYS A 222 12.85 0.97 0.62
N ALA A 223 13.16 2.00 1.38
CA ALA A 223 12.62 2.19 2.73
C ALA A 223 11.10 2.34 2.72
N VAL A 224 10.53 3.05 1.75
CA VAL A 224 9.07 3.16 1.57
C VAL A 224 8.45 1.83 1.15
N ARG A 225 9.10 1.06 0.28
CA ARG A 225 8.66 -0.30 -0.08
C ARG A 225 8.63 -1.22 1.14
N ASP A 226 9.69 -1.21 1.94
CA ASP A 226 9.79 -2.02 3.16
C ASP A 226 8.67 -1.64 4.15
N LEU A 227 8.39 -0.33 4.31
CA LEU A 227 7.28 0.16 5.12
C LEU A 227 5.93 -0.35 4.60
N VAL A 228 5.67 -0.22 3.29
CA VAL A 228 4.41 -0.67 2.68
C VAL A 228 4.27 -2.19 2.75
N ASN A 229 5.38 -2.93 2.61
CA ASN A 229 5.41 -4.37 2.81
C ASN A 229 5.02 -4.76 4.24
N PHE A 230 5.51 -4.02 5.24
CA PHE A 230 5.09 -4.20 6.63
C PHE A 230 3.60 -3.87 6.84
N LEU A 231 3.06 -2.84 6.18
CA LEU A 231 1.64 -2.51 6.23
C LEU A 231 0.77 -3.57 5.52
N ASP A 232 1.26 -4.18 4.42
CA ASP A 232 0.58 -5.32 3.76
C ASP A 232 0.51 -6.53 4.70
N TYR A 233 1.63 -6.88 5.33
CA TYR A 233 1.69 -7.91 6.35
C TYR A 233 0.73 -7.62 7.51
N ALA A 234 0.76 -6.41 8.07
CA ALA A 234 -0.10 -6.02 9.19
C ALA A 234 -1.59 -6.09 8.85
N GLY A 235 -1.95 -5.77 7.60
CA GLY A 235 -3.32 -5.85 7.10
C GLY A 235 -3.88 -7.27 7.01
N GLU A 236 -3.04 -8.29 6.90
CA GLU A 236 -3.44 -9.70 6.87
C GLU A 236 -2.27 -10.64 7.28
N PRO A 237 -1.89 -10.73 8.55
CA PRO A 237 -0.80 -11.62 8.99
C PRO A 237 -1.04 -13.09 8.64
N ALA A 238 -2.31 -13.52 8.59
CA ALA A 238 -2.70 -14.87 8.19
C ALA A 238 -2.36 -15.21 6.73
N LYS A 239 -2.06 -14.21 5.89
CA LYS A 239 -1.66 -14.41 4.48
C LYS A 239 -0.41 -15.28 4.36
N LEU A 240 0.53 -15.18 5.33
CA LEU A 240 1.73 -16.03 5.41
C LEU A 240 1.41 -17.52 5.46
N VAL A 241 0.35 -17.91 6.16
CA VAL A 241 -0.05 -19.32 6.38
C VAL A 241 -1.16 -19.75 5.43
N ARG A 242 -1.97 -18.79 4.95
CA ARG A 242 -3.16 -19.08 4.13
C ARG A 242 -2.83 -19.82 2.83
N PHE A 243 -1.75 -19.45 2.15
CA PHE A 243 -1.35 -20.11 0.90
C PHE A 243 -0.99 -21.57 1.13
N GLU A 244 -0.24 -21.87 2.19
CA GLU A 244 0.13 -23.25 2.55
C GLU A 244 -1.12 -24.07 2.91
N MET A 245 -1.97 -23.55 3.79
CA MET A 245 -3.23 -24.21 4.17
C MET A 245 -4.17 -24.37 2.96
N GLY A 246 -4.25 -23.36 2.10
CA GLY A 246 -5.09 -23.39 0.90
C GLY A 246 -4.69 -24.48 -0.08
N TYR A 247 -3.40 -24.70 -0.26
CA TYR A 247 -2.88 -25.77 -1.10
C TYR A 247 -3.36 -27.15 -0.62
N TRP A 248 -3.21 -27.44 0.66
CA TRP A 248 -3.67 -28.70 1.25
C TRP A 248 -5.19 -28.86 1.20
N ALA A 249 -5.94 -27.77 1.41
CA ALA A 249 -7.39 -27.79 1.29
C ALA A 249 -7.85 -28.11 -0.12
N ILE A 250 -7.20 -27.57 -1.16
CA ILE A 250 -7.52 -27.88 -2.58
C ILE A 250 -7.25 -29.35 -2.88
N ILE A 251 -6.12 -29.91 -2.42
CA ILE A 251 -5.80 -31.35 -2.60
C ILE A 251 -6.90 -32.21 -1.95
N LEU A 252 -7.25 -31.90 -0.69
CA LEU A 252 -8.30 -32.65 0.03
C LEU A 252 -9.64 -32.59 -0.71
N LEU A 253 -10.05 -31.41 -1.17
CA LEU A 253 -11.29 -31.24 -1.93
C LEU A 253 -11.26 -31.99 -3.27
N ALA A 254 -10.13 -32.03 -3.97
CA ALA A 254 -9.97 -32.78 -5.20
C ALA A 254 -10.14 -34.29 -4.96
N VAL A 255 -9.51 -34.84 -3.91
CA VAL A 255 -9.70 -36.26 -3.51
C VAL A 255 -11.16 -36.54 -3.19
N PHE A 256 -11.80 -35.66 -2.42
CA PHE A 256 -13.21 -35.80 -2.06
C PHE A 256 -14.14 -35.77 -3.30
N ALA A 257 -13.86 -34.88 -4.25
CA ALA A 257 -14.61 -34.80 -5.50
C ALA A 257 -14.49 -36.07 -6.36
N ILE A 258 -13.28 -36.69 -6.41
CA ILE A 258 -13.05 -37.95 -7.10
C ILE A 258 -13.87 -39.08 -6.45
N LEU A 259 -13.84 -39.19 -5.13
CA LEU A 259 -14.59 -40.19 -4.37
C LEU A 259 -16.11 -40.00 -4.55
N ALA A 260 -16.61 -38.77 -4.44
CA ALA A 260 -18.01 -38.45 -4.65
C ALA A 260 -18.48 -38.81 -6.07
N ARG A 261 -17.62 -38.55 -7.09
CA ARG A 261 -17.91 -38.92 -8.46
C ARG A 261 -17.91 -40.45 -8.67
N ALA A 262 -17.00 -41.16 -8.02
CA ALA A 262 -16.97 -42.62 -8.08
C ALA A 262 -18.25 -43.23 -7.46
N LEU A 263 -18.65 -42.75 -6.28
CA LEU A 263 -19.89 -43.10 -5.61
C LEU A 263 -21.12 -42.79 -6.51
N TYR A 264 -21.17 -41.58 -7.06
CA TYR A 264 -22.24 -41.18 -7.97
C TYR A 264 -22.35 -42.15 -9.14
N LYS A 265 -21.24 -42.52 -9.78
CA LYS A 265 -21.25 -43.48 -10.88
C LYS A 265 -21.71 -44.89 -10.46
N ASP A 266 -21.36 -45.32 -9.25
CA ASP A 266 -21.75 -46.63 -8.75
C ASP A 266 -23.23 -46.67 -8.42
N TYR A 267 -23.78 -45.70 -7.70
CA TYR A 267 -25.20 -45.64 -7.36
C TYR A 267 -26.13 -45.48 -8.56
N TRP A 268 -25.69 -44.81 -9.61
CA TRP A 268 -26.52 -44.60 -10.81
C TRP A 268 -26.26 -45.60 -11.94
N ARG A 269 -25.41 -46.60 -11.72
CA ARG A 269 -25.05 -47.58 -12.72
C ARG A 269 -26.23 -48.40 -13.21
N ASP A 270 -27.17 -48.74 -12.30
CA ASP A 270 -28.27 -49.66 -12.57
C ASP A 270 -29.60 -48.93 -12.94
N VAL A 271 -29.57 -47.61 -13.10
CA VAL A 271 -30.74 -46.75 -13.36
C VAL A 271 -30.88 -46.43 -14.87
N HIS A 272 -29.95 -46.88 -15.73
CA HIS A 272 -29.95 -46.64 -17.17
C HIS A 272 -30.04 -47.97 -17.93
#